data_31c68eaf53e78222131e4f8a8afda471
#
_entry.id   31c68eaf53e78222131e4f8a8afda471
#
_cell.length_a   1.000
_cell.length_b   1.000
_cell.length_c   1.000
_cell.angle_alpha   90.00
_cell.angle_beta   90.00
_cell.angle_gamma   90.00
#
_symmetry.space_group_name_H-M   'P 1'
#
loop_
_entity.id
_entity.type
_entity.pdbx_description
1 polymer ?
#
loop_
_entity_poly.entity_id
_entity_poly.type
_entity_poly.pdbx_seq_one_letter_code
_entity_poly.pdbx_strand_id
1 'polypeptide(L)'
;MSGAPGFSVVIPAYNYAHVIERALASAVAQEYAPFEVIVINDGSTDDTDRVLAELAGRLPGPFRVIDQANAGLAAVRNRGLKEARHDWLLFLDADDELCPGALARLAGTIAAAPAARLIIGGHLADDGRRRDRITPPPVSDDPRRNFRAYLDKTLTLSNGACAMHRDLFARTAYDPALRHTEDLPVFAHVLANYPVAVSPEPVAVIHKHPDSMRHDLDAALAVGMDLEAMIFDDNGLPAWAAGDRRRYRARRAISLLKLADRHRRPDLVRRFFRVALRADWRQALHPRYLRRYLASFIRGTGDRT
;
A
#
# COMPACT_ATOMS: atom_id res chain seq x y z
N MET A 1 32.17 8.28 -6.86
CA MET A 1 31.09 9.12 -6.26
C MET A 1 29.82 8.72 -6.99
N SER A 2 28.87 8.01 -6.35
CA SER A 2 27.58 7.72 -6.98
C SER A 2 26.85 9.06 -7.16
N GLY A 3 26.35 9.33 -8.37
CA GLY A 3 25.53 10.51 -8.63
C GLY A 3 24.29 10.55 -7.73
N ALA A 4 23.55 11.67 -7.76
CA ALA A 4 22.27 11.78 -7.04
C ALA A 4 21.32 10.65 -7.46
N PRO A 5 20.55 10.03 -6.52
CA PRO A 5 19.63 8.97 -6.84
C PRO A 5 18.53 9.46 -7.78
N GLY A 6 18.29 8.74 -8.89
CA GLY A 6 17.21 9.06 -9.81
C GLY A 6 15.89 8.41 -9.39
N PHE A 7 14.77 9.11 -9.61
CA PHE A 7 13.43 8.65 -9.25
C PHE A 7 12.51 8.50 -10.46
N SER A 8 11.75 7.40 -10.51
CA SER A 8 10.60 7.24 -11.38
C SER A 8 9.33 7.27 -10.53
N VAL A 9 8.55 8.34 -10.68
CA VAL A 9 7.23 8.46 -10.03
C VAL A 9 6.20 7.84 -10.96
N VAL A 10 5.54 6.78 -10.53
CA VAL A 10 4.51 6.07 -11.28
C VAL A 10 3.15 6.42 -10.70
N ILE A 11 2.24 6.92 -11.54
CA ILE A 11 0.86 7.28 -11.17
C ILE A 11 -0.09 6.32 -11.88
N PRO A 12 -0.64 5.29 -11.18
CA PRO A 12 -1.72 4.46 -11.71
C PRO A 12 -3.01 5.27 -11.83
N ALA A 13 -3.69 5.23 -12.97
CA ALA A 13 -4.94 5.93 -13.20
C ALA A 13 -6.01 5.02 -13.79
N TYR A 14 -7.20 4.99 -13.20
CA TYR A 14 -8.40 4.36 -13.74
C TYR A 14 -9.64 5.09 -13.24
N ASN A 15 -10.29 5.87 -14.13
CA ASN A 15 -11.46 6.71 -13.81
C ASN A 15 -11.17 7.79 -12.74
N TYR A 16 -10.07 8.52 -12.94
CA TYR A 16 -9.61 9.58 -12.04
C TYR A 16 -9.64 10.98 -12.66
N ALA A 17 -10.45 11.21 -13.71
CA ALA A 17 -10.57 12.52 -14.40
C ALA A 17 -10.74 13.71 -13.42
N HIS A 18 -11.47 13.49 -12.32
CA HIS A 18 -11.85 14.53 -11.37
C HIS A 18 -10.74 14.95 -10.38
N VAL A 19 -9.63 14.18 -10.27
CA VAL A 19 -8.56 14.45 -9.27
C VAL A 19 -7.13 14.29 -9.80
N ILE A 20 -6.92 13.64 -10.95
CA ILE A 20 -5.58 13.27 -11.44
C ILE A 20 -4.68 14.49 -11.69
N GLU A 21 -5.25 15.65 -12.01
CA GLU A 21 -4.49 16.89 -12.20
C GLU A 21 -3.67 17.23 -10.97
N ARG A 22 -4.24 17.09 -9.78
CA ARG A 22 -3.57 17.40 -8.52
C ARG A 22 -2.36 16.48 -8.29
N ALA A 23 -2.53 15.18 -8.48
CA ALA A 23 -1.45 14.21 -8.34
C ALA A 23 -0.32 14.50 -9.33
N LEU A 24 -0.65 14.68 -10.61
CA LEU A 24 0.33 14.93 -11.67
C LEU A 24 1.05 16.27 -11.45
N ALA A 25 0.32 17.35 -11.16
CA ALA A 25 0.91 18.65 -10.90
C ALA A 25 1.90 18.62 -9.72
N SER A 26 1.55 17.94 -8.62
CA SER A 26 2.42 17.80 -7.47
C SER A 26 3.71 17.01 -7.78
N ALA A 27 3.60 16.01 -8.66
CA ALA A 27 4.73 15.19 -9.06
C ALA A 27 5.69 15.92 -10.00
N VAL A 28 5.18 16.65 -10.99
CA VAL A 28 6.05 17.38 -11.94
C VAL A 28 6.64 18.65 -11.36
N ALA A 29 6.04 19.21 -10.29
CA ALA A 29 6.53 20.39 -9.60
C ALA A 29 7.70 20.09 -8.62
N GLN A 30 8.25 18.87 -8.58
CA GLN A 30 9.37 18.56 -7.70
C GLN A 30 10.65 19.24 -8.17
N GLU A 31 11.25 20.05 -7.30
CA GLU A 31 12.54 20.70 -7.52
C GLU A 31 13.69 19.72 -7.22
N TYR A 32 13.87 18.74 -8.09
CA TYR A 32 14.89 17.68 -7.97
C TYR A 32 15.30 17.16 -9.35
N ALA A 33 16.49 16.63 -9.48
CA ALA A 33 16.95 15.91 -10.68
C ALA A 33 18.02 14.87 -10.30
N PRO A 34 18.05 13.69 -10.97
CA PRO A 34 17.18 13.30 -12.06
C PRO A 34 15.88 12.63 -11.59
N PHE A 35 14.77 12.89 -12.27
CA PHE A 35 13.51 12.14 -12.08
C PHE A 35 12.67 12.13 -13.37
N GLU A 36 11.68 11.24 -13.40
CA GLU A 36 10.62 11.18 -14.40
C GLU A 36 9.27 10.92 -13.74
N VAL A 37 8.19 11.27 -14.40
CA VAL A 37 6.82 10.91 -14.01
C VAL A 37 6.18 10.08 -15.11
N ILE A 38 5.57 8.94 -14.74
CA ILE A 38 4.92 8.00 -15.65
C ILE A 38 3.48 7.85 -15.19
N VAL A 39 2.52 8.34 -15.97
CA VAL A 39 1.11 8.04 -15.75
C VAL A 39 0.76 6.80 -16.55
N ILE A 40 0.16 5.81 -15.91
CA ILE A 40 -0.35 4.62 -16.61
C ILE A 40 -1.87 4.63 -16.51
N ASN A 41 -2.52 4.92 -17.62
CA ASN A 41 -3.95 4.89 -17.76
C ASN A 41 -4.41 3.45 -18.05
N ASP A 42 -5.09 2.84 -17.11
CA ASP A 42 -5.50 1.45 -17.12
C ASP A 42 -6.89 1.27 -17.78
N GLY A 43 -7.04 1.85 -18.98
CA GLY A 43 -8.27 1.72 -19.77
C GLY A 43 -9.46 2.45 -19.12
N SER A 44 -9.27 3.69 -18.68
CA SER A 44 -10.33 4.52 -18.13
C SER A 44 -11.52 4.65 -19.08
N THR A 45 -12.71 4.70 -18.51
CA THR A 45 -13.99 4.84 -19.23
C THR A 45 -14.67 6.19 -19.02
N ASP A 46 -14.05 7.03 -18.18
CA ASP A 46 -14.43 8.43 -17.95
C ASP A 46 -13.55 9.38 -18.78
N ASP A 47 -13.60 10.66 -18.47
CA ASP A 47 -12.83 11.71 -19.16
C ASP A 47 -11.31 11.71 -18.84
N THR A 48 -10.75 10.69 -18.18
CA THR A 48 -9.34 10.67 -17.77
C THR A 48 -8.39 10.87 -18.95
N ASP A 49 -8.63 10.23 -20.09
CA ASP A 49 -7.81 10.38 -21.31
C ASP A 49 -7.77 11.83 -21.79
N ARG A 50 -8.93 12.47 -21.87
CA ARG A 50 -9.05 13.88 -22.29
C ARG A 50 -8.31 14.80 -21.32
N VAL A 51 -8.49 14.60 -20.02
CA VAL A 51 -7.82 15.40 -18.99
C VAL A 51 -6.31 15.24 -19.07
N LEU A 52 -5.79 14.02 -19.25
CA LEU A 52 -4.36 13.76 -19.39
C LEU A 52 -3.78 14.43 -20.65
N ALA A 53 -4.49 14.41 -21.77
CA ALA A 53 -4.07 15.09 -22.99
C ALA A 53 -4.01 16.62 -22.82
N GLU A 54 -4.99 17.22 -22.12
CA GLU A 54 -5.00 18.65 -21.80
C GLU A 54 -3.83 19.01 -20.86
N LEU A 55 -3.54 18.19 -19.86
CA LEU A 55 -2.43 18.39 -18.92
C LEU A 55 -1.07 18.28 -19.62
N ALA A 56 -0.93 17.43 -20.63
CA ALA A 56 0.30 17.30 -21.41
C ALA A 56 0.66 18.59 -22.15
N GLY A 57 -0.34 19.39 -22.56
CA GLY A 57 -0.13 20.70 -23.18
C GLY A 57 0.10 21.85 -22.19
N ARG A 58 -0.20 21.65 -20.89
CA ARG A 58 -0.24 22.72 -19.89
C ARG A 58 0.83 22.61 -18.80
N LEU A 59 1.12 21.41 -18.33
CA LEU A 59 2.07 21.22 -17.25
C LEU A 59 3.50 21.16 -17.80
N PRO A 60 4.42 21.98 -17.28
CA PRO A 60 5.84 21.85 -17.61
C PRO A 60 6.41 20.67 -16.83
N GLY A 61 7.12 19.80 -17.49
CA GLY A 61 7.88 18.79 -16.76
C GLY A 61 8.02 17.44 -17.45
N PRO A 62 8.86 16.58 -16.91
CA PRO A 62 9.23 15.33 -17.54
C PRO A 62 8.19 14.23 -17.23
N PHE A 63 7.00 14.30 -17.82
CA PHE A 63 6.03 13.20 -17.70
C PHE A 63 5.65 12.60 -19.04
N ARG A 64 5.23 11.35 -18.99
CA ARG A 64 4.65 10.63 -20.14
C ARG A 64 3.45 9.81 -19.69
N VAL A 65 2.51 9.66 -20.60
CA VAL A 65 1.30 8.84 -20.41
C VAL A 65 1.48 7.53 -21.19
N ILE A 66 1.06 6.44 -20.58
CA ILE A 66 1.02 5.11 -21.18
C ILE A 66 -0.40 4.59 -21.03
N ASP A 67 -1.06 4.32 -22.15
CA ASP A 67 -2.38 3.70 -22.16
C ASP A 67 -2.24 2.17 -22.24
N GLN A 68 -3.11 1.47 -21.55
CA GLN A 68 -3.27 0.03 -21.64
C GLN A 68 -4.73 -0.41 -21.45
N ALA A 69 -5.06 -1.61 -21.89
CA ALA A 69 -6.34 -2.23 -21.51
C ALA A 69 -6.39 -2.48 -20.00
N ASN A 70 -7.56 -2.30 -19.38
CA ASN A 70 -7.72 -2.47 -17.94
C ASN A 70 -7.22 -3.85 -17.47
N ALA A 71 -6.23 -3.84 -16.61
CA ALA A 71 -5.60 -5.04 -16.05
C ALA A 71 -5.49 -5.00 -14.52
N GLY A 72 -5.92 -3.89 -13.90
CA GLY A 72 -5.93 -3.69 -12.46
C GLY A 72 -4.62 -3.15 -11.88
N LEU A 73 -4.72 -2.61 -10.67
CA LEU A 73 -3.65 -1.83 -10.01
C LEU A 73 -2.31 -2.58 -9.91
N ALA A 74 -2.34 -3.89 -9.60
CA ALA A 74 -1.13 -4.71 -9.53
C ALA A 74 -0.41 -4.79 -10.88
N ALA A 75 -1.16 -5.00 -11.97
CA ALA A 75 -0.61 -5.04 -13.32
C ALA A 75 -0.03 -3.68 -13.73
N VAL A 76 -0.72 -2.59 -13.37
CA VAL A 76 -0.24 -1.21 -13.59
C VAL A 76 1.08 -0.95 -12.87
N ARG A 77 1.18 -1.31 -11.59
CA ARG A 77 2.44 -1.17 -10.84
C ARG A 77 3.57 -2.00 -11.44
N ASN A 78 3.28 -3.24 -11.85
CA ASN A 78 4.26 -4.08 -12.57
C ASN A 78 4.67 -3.48 -13.92
N ARG A 79 3.75 -2.84 -14.63
CA ARG A 79 4.06 -2.11 -15.85
C ARG A 79 4.98 -0.92 -15.53
N GLY A 80 4.66 -0.14 -14.49
CA GLY A 80 5.48 0.97 -14.02
C GLY A 80 6.92 0.56 -13.69
N LEU A 81 7.11 -0.62 -13.04
CA LEU A 81 8.44 -1.18 -12.79
C LEU A 81 9.23 -1.43 -14.08
N LYS A 82 8.58 -1.92 -15.14
CA LYS A 82 9.22 -2.19 -16.44
C LYS A 82 9.56 -0.90 -17.19
N GLU A 83 8.70 0.09 -17.10
CA GLU A 83 8.83 1.36 -17.82
C GLU A 83 9.79 2.35 -17.12
N ALA A 84 10.03 2.17 -15.82
CA ALA A 84 10.88 3.05 -15.03
C ALA A 84 12.33 3.03 -15.52
N ARG A 85 12.91 4.23 -15.70
CA ARG A 85 14.31 4.43 -16.12
C ARG A 85 15.27 4.57 -14.95
N HIS A 86 14.75 4.94 -13.79
CA HIS A 86 15.54 5.16 -12.58
C HIS A 86 15.43 4.00 -11.60
N ASP A 87 16.39 3.91 -10.69
CA ASP A 87 16.46 2.81 -9.74
C ASP A 87 15.50 2.94 -8.56
N TRP A 88 15.09 4.15 -8.22
CA TRP A 88 14.13 4.40 -7.16
C TRP A 88 12.75 4.70 -7.71
N LEU A 89 11.74 3.96 -7.27
CA LEU A 89 10.37 4.08 -7.69
C LEU A 89 9.50 4.60 -6.54
N LEU A 90 8.56 5.49 -6.89
CA LEU A 90 7.45 5.89 -6.04
C LEU A 90 6.14 5.57 -6.79
N PHE A 91 5.22 4.88 -6.12
CA PHE A 91 3.87 4.65 -6.65
C PHE A 91 2.92 5.64 -5.98
N LEU A 92 2.66 6.76 -6.64
CA LEU A 92 1.75 7.80 -6.17
C LEU A 92 0.34 7.48 -6.67
N ASP A 93 -0.61 7.26 -5.77
CA ASP A 93 -2.00 7.03 -6.17
C ASP A 93 -2.58 8.32 -6.79
N ALA A 94 -3.45 8.18 -7.79
CA ALA A 94 -3.94 9.31 -8.62
C ALA A 94 -4.80 10.32 -7.84
N ASP A 95 -5.21 9.99 -6.63
CA ASP A 95 -5.96 10.84 -5.69
C ASP A 95 -5.08 11.47 -4.59
N ASP A 96 -3.77 11.16 -4.56
CA ASP A 96 -2.80 11.67 -3.60
C ASP A 96 -1.88 12.73 -4.20
N GLU A 97 -1.00 13.34 -3.40
CA GLU A 97 -0.05 14.36 -3.82
C GLU A 97 1.34 14.09 -3.24
N LEU A 98 2.39 14.48 -3.95
CA LEU A 98 3.72 14.63 -3.35
C LEU A 98 3.82 15.98 -2.63
N CYS A 99 4.41 15.98 -1.43
CA CYS A 99 4.73 17.24 -0.76
C CYS A 99 5.85 17.99 -1.51
N PRO A 100 5.88 19.32 -1.49
CA PRO A 100 7.01 20.09 -2.04
C PRO A 100 8.35 19.61 -1.46
N GLY A 101 9.34 19.34 -2.33
CA GLY A 101 10.66 18.84 -1.95
C GLY A 101 10.70 17.38 -1.46
N ALA A 102 9.67 16.58 -1.74
CA ALA A 102 9.60 15.16 -1.35
C ALA A 102 10.78 14.35 -1.88
N LEU A 103 11.10 14.49 -3.17
CA LEU A 103 12.22 13.76 -3.79
C LEU A 103 13.57 14.13 -3.19
N ALA A 104 13.79 15.40 -2.88
CA ALA A 104 15.02 15.85 -2.21
C ALA A 104 15.17 15.25 -0.81
N ARG A 105 14.09 15.18 -0.02
CA ARG A 105 14.09 14.54 1.31
C ARG A 105 14.37 13.04 1.23
N LEU A 106 13.75 12.36 0.28
CA LEU A 106 14.01 10.93 0.05
C LEU A 106 15.45 10.69 -0.37
N ALA A 107 16.00 11.52 -1.29
CA ALA A 107 17.39 11.45 -1.71
C ALA A 107 18.36 11.65 -0.55
N GLY A 108 18.10 12.61 0.34
CA GLY A 108 18.88 12.83 1.55
C GLY A 108 18.89 11.62 2.48
N THR A 109 17.73 10.95 2.63
CA THR A 109 17.63 9.72 3.43
C THR A 109 18.37 8.55 2.78
N ILE A 110 18.30 8.41 1.46
CA ILE A 110 19.05 7.39 0.70
C ILE A 110 20.57 7.60 0.88
N ALA A 111 21.02 8.85 0.79
CA ALA A 111 22.43 9.17 0.98
C ALA A 111 22.91 8.85 2.40
N ALA A 112 22.06 9.07 3.41
CA ALA A 112 22.38 8.77 4.82
C ALA A 112 22.31 7.26 5.13
N ALA A 113 21.54 6.48 4.35
CA ALA A 113 21.37 5.05 4.53
C ALA A 113 21.58 4.26 3.21
N PRO A 114 22.78 4.21 2.65
CA PRO A 114 23.03 3.69 1.29
C PRO A 114 22.76 2.17 1.14
N ALA A 115 22.71 1.44 2.24
CA ALA A 115 22.33 0.03 2.23
C ALA A 115 20.82 -0.17 2.12
N ALA A 116 19.99 0.82 2.46
CA ALA A 116 18.53 0.71 2.41
C ALA A 116 18.05 0.50 0.97
N ARG A 117 17.00 -0.28 0.83
CA ARG A 117 16.31 -0.52 -0.45
C ARG A 117 14.85 -0.07 -0.41
N LEU A 118 14.33 0.19 0.77
CA LEU A 118 13.03 0.83 1.00
C LEU A 118 13.23 2.03 1.92
N ILE A 119 12.73 3.19 1.51
CA ILE A 119 12.61 4.37 2.37
C ILE A 119 11.13 4.57 2.69
N ILE A 120 10.81 4.56 3.98
CA ILE A 120 9.44 4.77 4.47
C ILE A 120 9.33 6.24 4.85
N GLY A 121 8.60 7.01 4.08
CA GLY A 121 8.38 8.44 4.32
C GLY A 121 7.20 8.70 5.27
N GLY A 122 7.27 9.82 5.98
CA GLY A 122 6.09 10.41 6.64
C GLY A 122 5.08 10.88 5.60
N HIS A 123 3.84 11.10 6.04
CA HIS A 123 2.81 11.67 5.18
C HIS A 123 1.84 12.54 5.97
N LEU A 124 1.10 13.36 5.24
CA LEU A 124 -0.04 14.10 5.76
C LEU A 124 -1.31 13.30 5.40
N ALA A 125 -2.09 12.93 6.40
CA ALA A 125 -3.39 12.32 6.18
C ALA A 125 -4.44 13.42 6.14
N ASP A 126 -5.06 13.65 4.97
CA ASP A 126 -6.06 14.68 4.74
C ASP A 126 -7.46 14.05 4.65
N ASP A 127 -8.38 14.46 5.52
CA ASP A 127 -9.78 14.03 5.50
C ASP A 127 -10.74 15.10 4.95
N GLY A 128 -10.17 16.14 4.31
CA GLY A 128 -10.89 17.29 3.78
C GLY A 128 -11.25 18.35 4.84
N ARG A 129 -11.04 18.06 6.14
CA ARG A 129 -11.28 18.99 7.25
C ARG A 129 -10.00 19.36 7.99
N ARG A 130 -9.11 18.39 8.13
CA ARG A 130 -7.80 18.57 8.77
C ARG A 130 -6.76 17.69 8.11
N ARG A 131 -5.50 18.12 8.26
CA ARG A 131 -4.30 17.36 7.85
C ARG A 131 -3.54 16.91 9.09
N ASP A 132 -3.53 15.60 9.32
CA ASP A 132 -2.75 15.00 10.41
C ASP A 132 -1.38 14.56 9.89
N ARG A 133 -0.32 14.97 10.56
CA ARG A 133 1.02 14.47 10.27
C ARG A 133 1.17 13.06 10.82
N ILE A 134 1.49 12.12 9.96
CA ILE A 134 1.78 10.73 10.29
C ILE A 134 3.28 10.52 10.08
N THR A 135 3.99 10.32 11.17
CA THR A 135 5.42 9.98 11.16
C THR A 135 5.56 8.47 11.29
N PRO A 136 6.30 7.80 10.39
CA PRO A 136 6.55 6.37 10.53
C PRO A 136 7.27 6.08 11.84
N PRO A 137 6.98 4.96 12.51
CA PRO A 137 7.76 4.55 13.67
C PRO A 137 9.20 4.24 13.23
N PRO A 138 10.17 4.33 14.14
CA PRO A 138 11.54 3.95 13.84
C PRO A 138 11.60 2.48 13.42
N VAL A 139 12.42 2.19 12.42
CA VAL A 139 12.72 0.84 11.96
C VAL A 139 13.96 0.27 12.69
N SER A 140 14.06 -1.04 12.73
CA SER A 140 15.16 -1.76 13.34
C SER A 140 16.13 -2.25 12.26
N ASP A 141 17.41 -2.41 12.62
CA ASP A 141 18.39 -3.12 11.78
C ASP A 141 18.10 -4.63 11.70
N ASP A 142 17.30 -5.17 12.63
CA ASP A 142 16.82 -6.56 12.59
C ASP A 142 15.55 -6.66 11.72
N PRO A 143 15.62 -7.28 10.52
CA PRO A 143 14.48 -7.44 9.62
C PRO A 143 13.30 -8.17 10.28
N ARG A 144 13.57 -9.08 11.24
CA ARG A 144 12.51 -9.81 11.98
C ARG A 144 11.59 -8.86 12.74
N ARG A 145 12.18 -7.81 13.33
CA ARG A 145 11.39 -6.80 14.07
C ARG A 145 10.52 -5.99 13.14
N ASN A 146 11.05 -5.54 12.01
CA ASN A 146 10.31 -4.77 11.01
C ASN A 146 9.18 -5.61 10.41
N PHE A 147 9.47 -6.84 9.99
CA PHE A 147 8.48 -7.78 9.47
C PHE A 147 7.34 -8.01 10.47
N ARG A 148 7.67 -8.31 11.75
CA ARG A 148 6.66 -8.50 12.80
C ARG A 148 5.85 -7.24 13.05
N ALA A 149 6.50 -6.08 13.12
CA ALA A 149 5.82 -4.80 13.31
C ALA A 149 4.81 -4.53 12.18
N TYR A 150 5.17 -4.88 10.95
CA TYR A 150 4.27 -4.79 9.80
C TYR A 150 3.09 -5.76 9.90
N LEU A 151 3.35 -7.04 10.15
CA LEU A 151 2.29 -8.03 10.35
C LEU A 151 1.37 -7.66 11.53
N ASP A 152 1.91 -7.02 12.56
CA ASP A 152 1.20 -6.53 13.74
C ASP A 152 0.48 -5.21 13.52
N LYS A 153 0.68 -4.56 12.35
CA LYS A 153 0.14 -3.23 12.02
C LYS A 153 0.59 -2.12 12.97
N THR A 154 1.76 -2.29 13.58
CA THR A 154 2.46 -1.23 14.34
C THR A 154 3.42 -0.46 13.46
N LEU A 155 3.89 -1.06 12.37
CA LEU A 155 4.54 -0.39 11.23
C LEU A 155 3.54 -0.42 10.06
N THR A 156 3.12 0.75 9.61
CA THR A 156 2.23 0.92 8.45
C THR A 156 2.97 1.63 7.33
N LEU A 157 2.74 1.19 6.10
CA LEU A 157 3.31 1.76 4.91
C LEU A 157 2.20 2.27 3.99
N SER A 158 2.49 3.33 3.26
CA SER A 158 1.65 3.82 2.17
C SER A 158 2.51 3.89 0.91
N ASN A 159 2.05 3.32 -0.20
CA ASN A 159 2.80 3.33 -1.46
C ASN A 159 3.20 4.75 -1.87
N GLY A 160 2.27 5.72 -1.78
CA GLY A 160 2.53 7.12 -2.12
C GLY A 160 3.58 7.81 -1.25
N ALA A 161 3.93 7.23 -0.08
CA ALA A 161 4.95 7.76 0.82
C ALA A 161 6.22 6.89 0.89
N CYS A 162 6.37 5.87 0.02
CA CYS A 162 7.54 4.98 0.03
C CYS A 162 8.36 5.15 -1.24
N ALA A 163 9.70 5.26 -1.10
CA ALA A 163 10.62 5.08 -2.21
C ALA A 163 11.19 3.65 -2.17
N MET A 164 11.06 2.93 -3.28
CA MET A 164 11.40 1.51 -3.41
C MET A 164 12.49 1.34 -4.47
N HIS A 165 13.62 0.74 -4.09
CA HIS A 165 14.68 0.44 -5.05
C HIS A 165 14.26 -0.74 -5.94
N ARG A 166 14.58 -0.73 -7.23
CA ARG A 166 14.18 -1.79 -8.18
C ARG A 166 14.67 -3.18 -7.82
N ASP A 167 15.78 -3.30 -7.09
CA ASP A 167 16.31 -4.59 -6.62
C ASP A 167 15.30 -5.35 -5.74
N LEU A 168 14.37 -4.64 -5.08
CA LEU A 168 13.31 -5.24 -4.28
C LEU A 168 12.44 -6.19 -5.09
N PHE A 169 12.28 -5.89 -6.38
CA PHE A 169 11.40 -6.61 -7.29
C PHE A 169 12.07 -7.74 -8.07
N ALA A 170 13.35 -8.03 -7.78
CA ALA A 170 14.07 -9.14 -8.38
C ALA A 170 13.47 -10.53 -8.01
N ARG A 171 12.81 -10.60 -6.84
CA ARG A 171 12.24 -11.85 -6.30
C ARG A 171 10.78 -11.72 -5.88
N THR A 172 10.15 -10.58 -6.10
CA THR A 172 8.74 -10.35 -5.79
C THR A 172 8.13 -9.46 -6.85
N ALA A 173 6.81 -9.51 -7.01
CA ALA A 173 6.05 -8.65 -7.90
C ALA A 173 4.66 -8.44 -7.29
N TYR A 174 3.93 -7.45 -7.79
CA TYR A 174 2.52 -7.30 -7.45
C TYR A 174 1.71 -8.40 -8.14
N ASP A 175 0.97 -9.20 -7.37
CA ASP A 175 0.15 -10.28 -7.93
C ASP A 175 -1.15 -9.72 -8.51
N PRO A 176 -1.40 -9.84 -9.83
CA PRO A 176 -2.62 -9.36 -10.46
C PRO A 176 -3.91 -10.04 -9.98
N ALA A 177 -3.81 -11.21 -9.35
CA ALA A 177 -4.95 -11.88 -8.73
C ALA A 177 -5.43 -11.18 -7.45
N LEU A 178 -4.58 -10.33 -6.85
CA LEU A 178 -4.90 -9.58 -5.65
C LEU A 178 -5.53 -8.23 -6.01
N ARG A 179 -6.76 -8.02 -5.54
CA ARG A 179 -7.42 -6.71 -5.56
C ARG A 179 -7.42 -6.12 -4.15
N HIS A 180 -7.01 -4.85 -4.01
CA HIS A 180 -7.03 -4.06 -2.76
C HIS A 180 -6.05 -4.50 -1.66
N THR A 181 -5.19 -5.48 -1.90
CA THR A 181 -4.22 -5.98 -0.93
C THR A 181 -2.93 -6.47 -1.61
N GLU A 182 -2.72 -6.06 -2.85
CA GLU A 182 -1.59 -6.46 -3.71
C GLU A 182 -0.23 -6.02 -3.17
N ASP A 183 -0.22 -4.98 -2.33
CA ASP A 183 0.98 -4.44 -1.69
C ASP A 183 1.42 -5.24 -0.46
N LEU A 184 0.49 -5.96 0.19
CA LEU A 184 0.79 -6.65 1.45
C LEU A 184 1.86 -7.74 1.32
N PRO A 185 1.82 -8.65 0.32
CA PRO A 185 2.90 -9.62 0.11
C PRO A 185 4.23 -8.97 -0.26
N VAL A 186 4.19 -7.91 -1.09
CA VAL A 186 5.39 -7.19 -1.52
C VAL A 186 6.09 -6.55 -0.32
N PHE A 187 5.39 -5.77 0.50
CA PHE A 187 5.99 -5.17 1.68
C PHE A 187 6.43 -6.20 2.72
N ALA A 188 5.71 -7.30 2.88
CA ALA A 188 6.13 -8.39 3.76
C ALA A 188 7.47 -8.98 3.30
N HIS A 189 7.61 -9.27 1.99
CA HIS A 189 8.86 -9.74 1.40
C HIS A 189 10.00 -8.75 1.62
N VAL A 190 9.76 -7.46 1.32
CA VAL A 190 10.76 -6.40 1.41
C VAL A 190 11.27 -6.26 2.84
N LEU A 191 10.36 -6.15 3.82
CA LEU A 191 10.72 -5.96 5.23
C LEU A 191 11.43 -7.17 5.84
N ALA A 192 11.23 -8.37 5.26
CA ALA A 192 11.90 -9.59 5.71
C ALA A 192 13.31 -9.76 5.13
N ASN A 193 13.59 -9.17 3.96
CA ASN A 193 14.79 -9.49 3.19
C ASN A 193 15.77 -8.32 3.01
N TYR A 194 15.31 -7.08 3.18
CA TYR A 194 16.11 -5.92 2.81
C TYR A 194 16.24 -4.90 3.95
N PRO A 195 17.37 -4.18 4.02
CA PRO A 195 17.51 -3.02 4.89
C PRO A 195 16.52 -1.92 4.49
N VAL A 196 15.95 -1.27 5.50
CA VAL A 196 14.98 -0.19 5.33
C VAL A 196 15.39 1.03 6.15
N ALA A 197 14.99 2.22 5.70
CA ALA A 197 15.21 3.46 6.44
C ALA A 197 13.94 4.30 6.50
N VAL A 198 13.90 5.27 7.40
CA VAL A 198 12.75 6.17 7.60
C VAL A 198 13.15 7.59 7.26
N SER A 199 12.31 8.26 6.46
CA SER A 199 12.30 9.70 6.28
C SER A 199 11.14 10.28 7.11
N PRO A 200 11.39 10.91 8.27
CA PRO A 200 10.33 11.29 9.20
C PRO A 200 9.47 12.45 8.70
N GLU A 201 10.02 13.27 7.80
CA GLU A 201 9.29 14.38 7.21
C GLU A 201 8.24 13.91 6.19
N PRO A 202 7.10 14.60 6.07
CA PRO A 202 6.08 14.24 5.10
C PRO A 202 6.60 14.34 3.67
N VAL A 203 6.41 13.27 2.90
CA VAL A 203 6.74 13.20 1.46
C VAL A 203 5.48 13.14 0.59
N ALA A 204 4.33 12.80 1.17
CA ALA A 204 3.07 12.75 0.45
C ALA A 204 1.91 13.30 1.28
N VAL A 205 0.85 13.72 0.62
CA VAL A 205 -0.48 13.97 1.18
C VAL A 205 -1.38 12.83 0.74
N ILE A 206 -1.89 12.06 1.70
CA ILE A 206 -2.80 10.94 1.46
C ILE A 206 -4.22 11.39 1.77
N HIS A 207 -5.05 11.46 0.73
CA HIS A 207 -6.44 11.89 0.84
C HIS A 207 -7.34 10.74 1.28
N LYS A 208 -8.14 10.95 2.32
CA LYS A 208 -9.09 9.96 2.83
C LYS A 208 -10.46 10.21 2.23
N HIS A 209 -10.97 9.22 1.52
CA HIS A 209 -12.30 9.24 0.94
C HIS A 209 -13.23 8.25 1.64
N PRO A 210 -14.55 8.55 1.77
CA PRO A 210 -15.54 7.60 2.30
C PRO A 210 -15.58 6.29 1.52
N ASP A 211 -15.38 6.37 0.20
CA ASP A 211 -15.40 5.24 -0.74
C ASP A 211 -14.08 4.46 -0.80
N SER A 212 -13.19 4.66 0.19
CA SER A 212 -11.92 3.95 0.26
C SER A 212 -12.16 2.44 0.25
N MET A 213 -11.48 1.75 -0.67
CA MET A 213 -11.50 0.28 -0.85
C MET A 213 -11.27 -0.53 0.43
N ARG A 214 -10.74 0.09 1.50
CA ARG A 214 -10.53 -0.53 2.82
C ARG A 214 -11.82 -0.97 3.53
N HIS A 215 -12.98 -0.53 3.06
CA HIS A 215 -14.29 -0.81 3.64
C HIS A 215 -15.09 -1.84 2.85
N ASP A 216 -14.59 -2.28 1.70
CA ASP A 216 -15.24 -3.27 0.85
C ASP A 216 -15.12 -4.67 1.45
N LEU A 217 -16.26 -5.21 1.90
CA LEU A 217 -16.33 -6.54 2.48
C LEU A 217 -16.16 -7.63 1.42
N ASP A 218 -16.74 -7.46 0.25
CA ASP A 218 -16.75 -8.50 -0.78
C ASP A 218 -15.33 -8.65 -1.37
N ALA A 219 -14.65 -7.56 -1.62
CA ALA A 219 -13.24 -7.58 -2.02
C ALA A 219 -12.34 -8.21 -0.93
N ALA A 220 -12.57 -7.87 0.35
CA ALA A 220 -11.81 -8.47 1.45
C ALA A 220 -12.07 -9.97 1.61
N LEU A 221 -13.29 -10.44 1.31
CA LEU A 221 -13.68 -11.86 1.35
C LEU A 221 -13.15 -12.62 0.14
N ALA A 222 -13.09 -11.99 -1.03
CA ALA A 222 -12.51 -12.60 -2.24
C ALA A 222 -11.06 -13.05 -2.02
N VAL A 223 -10.26 -12.22 -1.36
CA VAL A 223 -8.90 -12.59 -0.93
C VAL A 223 -8.92 -13.47 0.32
N GLY A 224 -9.86 -13.24 1.22
CA GLY A 224 -10.12 -14.07 2.40
C GLY A 224 -8.89 -14.38 3.23
N MET A 225 -8.72 -15.67 3.53
CA MET A 225 -7.57 -16.20 4.27
C MET A 225 -6.39 -16.59 3.37
N ASP A 226 -6.55 -16.57 2.05
CA ASP A 226 -5.51 -16.94 1.07
C ASP A 226 -4.35 -15.96 1.06
N LEU A 227 -4.59 -14.73 1.53
CA LEU A 227 -3.52 -13.75 1.76
C LEU A 227 -2.40 -14.28 2.67
N GLU A 228 -2.71 -15.20 3.60
CA GLU A 228 -1.69 -15.85 4.42
C GLU A 228 -0.74 -16.70 3.56
N ALA A 229 -1.30 -17.52 2.67
CA ALA A 229 -0.51 -18.33 1.75
C ALA A 229 0.34 -17.43 0.82
N MET A 230 -0.27 -16.37 0.26
CA MET A 230 0.43 -15.41 -0.60
C MET A 230 1.60 -14.70 0.08
N ILE A 231 1.54 -14.50 1.39
CA ILE A 231 2.66 -13.93 2.15
C ILE A 231 3.70 -15.00 2.48
N PHE A 232 3.30 -16.20 2.92
CA PHE A 232 4.21 -17.16 3.53
C PHE A 232 4.65 -18.30 2.62
N ASP A 233 3.91 -18.58 1.53
CA ASP A 233 4.26 -19.60 0.57
C ASP A 233 4.87 -18.93 -0.68
N ASP A 234 6.01 -19.45 -1.14
CA ASP A 234 6.71 -19.03 -2.37
C ASP A 234 7.04 -17.53 -2.54
N ASN A 235 6.92 -16.73 -1.48
CA ASN A 235 7.21 -15.30 -1.49
C ASN A 235 8.69 -14.98 -1.14
N GLY A 236 9.58 -15.96 -1.19
CA GLY A 236 11.00 -15.76 -0.92
C GLY A 236 11.30 -15.25 0.50
N LEU A 237 10.46 -15.57 1.49
CA LEU A 237 10.70 -15.20 2.87
C LEU A 237 11.83 -16.05 3.48
N PRO A 238 12.64 -15.47 4.37
CA PRO A 238 13.63 -16.23 5.14
C PRO A 238 12.96 -17.30 6.02
N ALA A 239 13.64 -18.43 6.25
CA ALA A 239 13.10 -19.57 7.01
C ALA A 239 12.57 -19.19 8.41
N TRP A 240 13.15 -18.18 9.05
CA TRP A 240 12.68 -17.71 10.37
C TRP A 240 11.26 -17.11 10.33
N ALA A 241 10.79 -16.61 9.20
CA ALA A 241 9.46 -16.00 9.07
C ALA A 241 8.32 -17.01 9.25
N ALA A 242 8.55 -18.30 8.94
CA ALA A 242 7.56 -19.35 9.10
C ALA A 242 6.98 -19.43 10.54
N GLY A 243 7.77 -19.07 11.55
CA GLY A 243 7.33 -19.02 12.95
C GLY A 243 6.22 -17.98 13.22
N ASP A 244 6.09 -16.97 12.38
CA ASP A 244 5.09 -15.90 12.54
C ASP A 244 3.76 -16.20 11.80
N ARG A 245 3.70 -17.25 10.96
CA ARG A 245 2.54 -17.62 10.14
C ARG A 245 1.26 -17.81 10.94
N ARG A 246 1.31 -18.60 12.01
CA ARG A 246 0.13 -18.85 12.87
C ARG A 246 -0.39 -17.58 13.51
N ARG A 247 0.51 -16.72 13.98
CA ARG A 247 0.17 -15.42 14.55
C ARG A 247 -0.51 -14.53 13.52
N TYR A 248 0.03 -14.46 12.30
CA TYR A 248 -0.56 -13.69 11.21
C TYR A 248 -1.95 -14.23 10.83
N ARG A 249 -2.10 -15.56 10.72
CA ARG A 249 -3.39 -16.21 10.44
C ARG A 249 -4.49 -15.77 11.41
N ALA A 250 -4.19 -15.75 12.71
CA ALA A 250 -5.13 -15.26 13.71
C ALA A 250 -5.48 -13.78 13.48
N ARG A 251 -4.48 -12.94 13.21
CA ARG A 251 -4.70 -11.52 12.95
C ARG A 251 -5.50 -11.25 11.69
N ARG A 252 -5.24 -11.97 10.61
CA ARG A 252 -6.03 -11.87 9.38
C ARG A 252 -7.48 -12.23 9.65
N ALA A 253 -7.73 -13.34 10.31
CA ALA A 253 -9.08 -13.74 10.68
C ALA A 253 -9.77 -12.69 11.58
N ILE A 254 -9.06 -12.09 12.55
CA ILE A 254 -9.60 -11.00 13.37
C ILE A 254 -9.89 -9.74 12.53
N SER A 255 -9.08 -9.43 11.53
CA SER A 255 -9.35 -8.31 10.61
C SER A 255 -10.65 -8.53 9.84
N LEU A 256 -10.84 -9.72 9.28
CA LEU A 256 -12.08 -10.11 8.56
C LEU A 256 -13.28 -10.15 9.51
N LEU A 257 -13.12 -10.64 10.74
CA LEU A 257 -14.15 -10.59 11.78
C LEU A 257 -14.62 -9.16 12.05
N LYS A 258 -13.68 -8.21 12.21
CA LYS A 258 -14.03 -6.81 12.46
C LYS A 258 -14.79 -6.18 11.30
N LEU A 259 -14.40 -6.52 10.06
CA LEU A 259 -15.07 -6.04 8.87
C LEU A 259 -16.48 -6.65 8.77
N ALA A 260 -16.61 -7.96 8.97
CA ALA A 260 -17.89 -8.65 9.01
C ALA A 260 -18.86 -8.09 10.08
N ASP A 261 -18.36 -7.73 11.28
CA ASP A 261 -19.16 -7.11 12.33
C ASP A 261 -19.68 -5.72 11.93
N ARG A 262 -18.85 -4.90 11.23
CA ARG A 262 -19.28 -3.59 10.69
C ARG A 262 -20.42 -3.75 9.65
N HIS A 263 -20.34 -4.79 8.82
CA HIS A 263 -21.32 -5.10 7.79
C HIS A 263 -22.48 -5.97 8.32
N ARG A 264 -22.61 -6.14 9.65
CA ARG A 264 -23.70 -6.90 10.30
C ARG A 264 -23.85 -8.35 9.75
N ARG A 265 -22.71 -9.02 9.51
CA ARG A 265 -22.65 -10.41 9.04
C ARG A 265 -22.24 -11.35 10.21
N PRO A 266 -23.19 -11.73 11.09
CA PRO A 266 -22.89 -12.55 12.28
C PRO A 266 -22.38 -13.95 11.93
N ASP A 267 -22.77 -14.50 10.78
CA ASP A 267 -22.29 -15.77 10.23
C ASP A 267 -20.77 -15.73 10.00
N LEU A 268 -20.27 -14.65 9.36
CA LEU A 268 -18.84 -14.44 9.09
C LEU A 268 -18.07 -14.11 10.37
N VAL A 269 -18.66 -13.35 11.30
CA VAL A 269 -18.07 -13.09 12.62
C VAL A 269 -17.76 -14.40 13.32
N ARG A 270 -18.73 -15.34 13.35
CA ARG A 270 -18.56 -16.68 13.96
C ARG A 270 -17.55 -17.54 13.22
N ARG A 271 -17.55 -17.50 11.87
CA ARG A 271 -16.59 -18.22 11.04
C ARG A 271 -15.17 -17.77 11.35
N PHE A 272 -14.90 -16.47 11.26
CA PHE A 272 -13.53 -15.93 11.44
C PHE A 272 -13.04 -15.98 12.88
N PHE A 273 -13.95 -15.90 13.86
CA PHE A 273 -13.57 -16.11 15.26
C PHE A 273 -13.03 -17.53 15.49
N ARG A 274 -13.68 -18.55 14.94
CA ARG A 274 -13.21 -19.95 15.04
C ARG A 274 -11.85 -20.14 14.37
N VAL A 275 -11.62 -19.48 13.22
CA VAL A 275 -10.30 -19.53 12.55
C VAL A 275 -9.24 -18.89 13.44
N ALA A 276 -9.51 -17.72 14.00
CA ALA A 276 -8.60 -17.03 14.90
C ALA A 276 -8.29 -17.88 16.16
N LEU A 277 -9.32 -18.49 16.77
CA LEU A 277 -9.18 -19.30 17.96
C LEU A 277 -8.28 -20.54 17.75
N ARG A 278 -8.42 -21.20 16.58
CA ARG A 278 -7.57 -22.35 16.22
C ARG A 278 -6.13 -21.94 15.92
N ALA A 279 -5.93 -20.76 15.38
CA ALA A 279 -4.62 -20.26 15.03
C ALA A 279 -3.88 -19.72 16.27
N ASP A 280 -4.52 -18.85 17.05
CA ASP A 280 -3.96 -18.27 18.28
C ASP A 280 -5.11 -17.91 19.23
N TRP A 281 -5.38 -18.79 20.19
CA TRP A 281 -6.46 -18.60 21.16
C TRP A 281 -6.27 -17.36 22.05
N ARG A 282 -5.01 -16.97 22.34
CA ARG A 282 -4.73 -15.79 23.18
C ARG A 282 -5.19 -14.51 22.51
N GLN A 283 -4.94 -14.38 21.21
CA GLN A 283 -5.44 -13.23 20.44
C GLN A 283 -6.96 -13.27 20.29
N ALA A 284 -7.54 -14.44 19.99
CA ALA A 284 -8.97 -14.57 19.75
C ALA A 284 -9.81 -14.27 21.01
N LEU A 285 -9.37 -14.72 22.17
CA LEU A 285 -10.07 -14.54 23.46
C LEU A 285 -9.89 -13.13 24.05
N HIS A 286 -9.21 -12.21 23.37
CA HIS A 286 -9.18 -10.81 23.82
C HIS A 286 -10.61 -10.29 23.98
N PRO A 287 -10.99 -9.62 25.10
CA PRO A 287 -12.36 -9.24 25.45
C PRO A 287 -13.14 -8.55 24.33
N ARG A 288 -12.45 -7.68 23.56
CA ARG A 288 -13.02 -6.97 22.39
C ARG A 288 -13.58 -7.91 21.32
N TYR A 289 -12.89 -9.02 21.03
CA TYR A 289 -13.30 -9.95 19.95
C TYR A 289 -14.25 -11.00 20.47
N LEU A 290 -14.07 -11.48 21.70
CA LEU A 290 -14.99 -12.38 22.37
C LEU A 290 -16.39 -11.74 22.48
N ARG A 291 -16.47 -10.46 22.91
CA ARG A 291 -17.75 -9.72 22.97
C ARG A 291 -18.45 -9.68 21.62
N ARG A 292 -17.73 -9.42 20.51
CA ARG A 292 -18.31 -9.41 19.15
C ARG A 292 -18.82 -10.79 18.76
N TYR A 293 -18.07 -11.83 19.08
CA TYR A 293 -18.47 -13.22 18.83
C TYR A 293 -19.74 -13.57 19.59
N LEU A 294 -19.82 -13.31 20.87
CA LEU A 294 -21.01 -13.56 21.69
C LEU A 294 -22.23 -12.74 21.21
N ALA A 295 -22.04 -11.47 20.91
CA ALA A 295 -23.08 -10.60 20.37
C ALA A 295 -23.62 -11.10 19.01
N SER A 296 -22.82 -11.83 18.24
CA SER A 296 -23.23 -12.39 16.94
C SER A 296 -24.31 -13.48 17.03
N PHE A 297 -24.56 -14.04 18.20
CA PHE A 297 -25.65 -15.01 18.41
C PHE A 297 -26.98 -14.33 18.73
N ILE A 298 -26.95 -13.11 19.25
CA ILE A 298 -28.13 -12.33 19.64
C ILE A 298 -28.63 -11.48 18.46
N ARG A 299 -27.69 -10.98 17.64
CA ARG A 299 -28.00 -10.19 16.45
C ARG A 299 -28.46 -11.15 15.35
N GLY A 300 -29.76 -11.17 15.04
CA GLY A 300 -30.29 -11.88 13.86
C GLY A 300 -29.57 -11.40 12.59
N THR A 301 -29.52 -12.26 11.59
CA THR A 301 -29.15 -11.88 10.22
C THR A 301 -30.22 -10.89 9.79
N GLY A 302 -29.85 -9.59 9.73
CA GLY A 302 -30.80 -8.57 9.25
C GLY A 302 -31.22 -8.95 7.83
N ASP A 303 -32.48 -9.21 7.64
CA ASP A 303 -33.09 -9.38 6.34
C ASP A 303 -32.74 -8.18 5.47
N ARG A 304 -32.08 -8.42 4.34
CA ARG A 304 -32.03 -7.47 3.25
C ARG A 304 -33.37 -7.59 2.51
N THR A 305 -34.32 -6.72 2.81
CA THR A 305 -35.36 -6.33 1.84
C THR A 305 -34.83 -5.19 1.00
#